data_707abb45acd2d91431a78e5e4ebec57f
#
_entry.id   707abb45acd2d91431a78e5e4ebec57f
#
_cell.length_a   1.000
_cell.length_b   1.000
_cell.length_c   1.000
_cell.angle_alpha   90.00
_cell.angle_beta   90.00
_cell.angle_gamma   90.00
#
_symmetry.space_group_name_H-M   'P 1'
#
loop_
_entity.id
_entity.type
_entity.pdbx_description
1 polymer ?
#
loop_
_entity_poly.entity_id
_entity_poly.type
_entity_poly.pdbx_seq_one_letter_code
_entity_poly.pdbx_strand_id
1 'polypeptide(L)'
;MDNWLLIIVGVIFLISIVAGYVRGLLKIGISLLATVLSIVLVMFLAPYVSDALIKWTPADEMIEEKCMEMFMPQISADTLKNADLSGTSLGELNQDQLADINNLDWNQLGINIQDILNIIGEIPKEVQIQEIENAALPEFLKNRLLENNNSTIYQELGVKSFPEYAASYIARMILKVVAFLVTFILV
;
A
#
# COMPACT_ATOMS: atom_id res chain seq x y z
N MET A 1 -39.75 42.78 51.55
CA MET A 1 -39.32 43.02 50.14
C MET A 1 -39.30 41.69 49.46
N ASP A 2 -40.22 41.51 48.53
CA ASP A 2 -40.45 40.21 47.90
C ASP A 2 -39.32 39.87 46.93
N ASN A 3 -38.67 38.73 47.18
CA ASN A 3 -37.56 38.27 46.33
C ASN A 3 -38.02 37.71 44.96
N TRP A 4 -39.20 38.18 44.46
CA TRP A 4 -39.80 37.70 43.24
C TRP A 4 -38.89 37.95 42.01
N LEU A 5 -38.14 39.02 42.04
CA LEU A 5 -37.18 39.37 41.00
C LEU A 5 -36.03 38.34 40.92
N LEU A 6 -35.59 37.86 42.08
CA LEU A 6 -34.54 36.85 42.16
C LEU A 6 -35.03 35.47 41.64
N ILE A 7 -36.30 35.16 41.86
CA ILE A 7 -36.95 33.94 41.33
C ILE A 7 -37.04 34.01 39.82
N ILE A 8 -37.44 35.18 39.24
CA ILE A 8 -37.51 35.34 37.79
C ILE A 8 -36.13 35.20 37.17
N VAL A 9 -35.10 35.84 37.72
CA VAL A 9 -33.73 35.73 37.23
C VAL A 9 -33.24 34.28 37.29
N GLY A 10 -33.53 33.55 38.37
CA GLY A 10 -33.20 32.18 38.55
C GLY A 10 -33.86 31.28 37.48
N VAL A 11 -35.14 31.50 37.20
CA VAL A 11 -35.87 30.74 36.13
C VAL A 11 -35.29 31.00 34.75
N ILE A 12 -35.01 32.31 34.42
CA ILE A 12 -34.38 32.61 33.14
C ILE A 12 -32.99 31.96 33.02
N PHE A 13 -32.22 31.94 34.09
CA PHE A 13 -30.90 31.31 34.10
C PHE A 13 -31.00 29.82 33.87
N LEU A 14 -31.92 29.14 34.55
CA LEU A 14 -32.20 27.69 34.35
C LEU A 14 -32.61 27.38 32.92
N ILE A 15 -33.52 28.15 32.34
CA ILE A 15 -33.98 27.97 30.96
C ILE A 15 -32.80 28.17 30.00
N SER A 16 -31.94 29.16 30.27
CA SER A 16 -30.75 29.40 29.43
C SER A 16 -29.73 28.26 29.50
N ILE A 17 -29.51 27.67 30.68
CA ILE A 17 -28.64 26.50 30.86
C ILE A 17 -29.22 25.29 30.09
N VAL A 18 -30.51 25.00 30.27
CA VAL A 18 -31.15 23.86 29.58
C VAL A 18 -31.14 24.07 28.04
N ALA A 19 -31.46 25.27 27.58
CA ALA A 19 -31.42 25.58 26.15
C ALA A 19 -30.01 25.49 25.56
N GLY A 20 -29.00 25.95 26.30
CA GLY A 20 -27.58 25.82 25.92
C GLY A 20 -27.12 24.35 25.85
N TYR A 21 -27.51 23.56 26.85
CA TYR A 21 -27.20 22.14 26.90
C TYR A 21 -27.83 21.37 25.74
N VAL A 22 -29.13 21.56 25.50
CA VAL A 22 -29.84 20.87 24.39
C VAL A 22 -29.28 21.27 23.03
N ARG A 23 -29.01 22.57 22.81
CA ARG A 23 -28.40 23.04 21.53
C ARG A 23 -26.99 22.51 21.34
N GLY A 24 -26.20 22.46 22.42
CA GLY A 24 -24.84 21.86 22.38
C GLY A 24 -24.87 20.38 22.08
N LEU A 25 -25.75 19.63 22.73
CA LEU A 25 -25.90 18.18 22.53
C LEU A 25 -26.37 17.84 21.12
N LEU A 26 -27.34 18.59 20.59
CA LEU A 26 -27.78 18.43 19.20
C LEU A 26 -26.67 18.72 18.18
N LYS A 27 -25.89 19.77 18.40
CA LYS A 27 -24.77 20.11 17.52
C LYS A 27 -23.70 19.00 17.52
N ILE A 28 -23.35 18.47 18.70
CA ILE A 28 -22.40 17.37 18.83
C ILE A 28 -22.96 16.11 18.17
N GLY A 29 -24.26 15.78 18.41
CA GLY A 29 -24.92 14.62 17.81
C GLY A 29 -24.93 14.67 16.28
N ILE A 30 -25.28 15.80 15.70
CA ILE A 30 -25.28 16.01 14.24
C ILE A 30 -23.85 15.91 13.69
N SER A 31 -22.87 16.52 14.35
CA SER A 31 -21.47 16.44 13.94
C SER A 31 -20.94 15.00 13.97
N LEU A 32 -21.25 14.25 15.02
CA LEU A 32 -20.89 12.84 15.12
C LEU A 32 -21.54 12.00 14.01
N LEU A 33 -22.84 12.21 13.75
CA LEU A 33 -23.56 11.52 12.70
C LEU A 33 -22.95 11.85 11.32
N ALA A 34 -22.65 13.11 11.05
CA ALA A 34 -22.00 13.53 9.81
C ALA A 34 -20.63 12.86 9.64
N THR A 35 -19.81 12.81 10.71
CA THR A 35 -18.51 12.13 10.68
C THR A 35 -18.65 10.64 10.37
N VAL A 36 -19.56 9.95 11.04
CA VAL A 36 -19.82 8.51 10.77
C VAL A 36 -20.29 8.31 9.33
N LEU A 37 -21.21 9.15 8.86
CA LEU A 37 -21.71 9.08 7.48
C LEU A 37 -20.59 9.33 6.46
N SER A 38 -19.70 10.30 6.71
CA SER A 38 -18.54 10.56 5.86
C SER A 38 -17.60 9.37 5.80
N ILE A 39 -17.30 8.73 6.94
CA ILE A 39 -16.46 7.52 6.97
C ILE A 39 -17.08 6.40 6.14
N VAL A 40 -18.39 6.14 6.32
CA VAL A 40 -19.09 5.10 5.56
C VAL A 40 -19.05 5.42 4.06
N LEU A 41 -19.25 6.67 3.68
CA LEU A 41 -19.22 7.12 2.29
C LEU A 41 -17.81 6.95 1.68
N VAL A 42 -16.77 7.31 2.43
CA VAL A 42 -15.37 7.11 2.02
C VAL A 42 -15.08 5.61 1.83
N MET A 43 -15.49 4.74 2.75
CA MET A 43 -15.29 3.29 2.61
C MET A 43 -15.98 2.73 1.38
N PHE A 44 -17.14 3.27 1.01
CA PHE A 44 -17.88 2.86 -0.19
C PHE A 44 -17.26 3.38 -1.49
N LEU A 45 -16.76 4.62 -1.50
CA LEU A 45 -16.19 5.26 -2.69
C LEU A 45 -14.71 4.92 -2.94
N ALA A 46 -13.94 4.64 -1.89
CA ALA A 46 -12.49 4.36 -2.00
C ALA A 46 -12.13 3.27 -3.04
N PRO A 47 -12.84 2.13 -3.17
CA PRO A 47 -12.53 1.15 -4.20
C PRO A 47 -12.68 1.71 -5.62
N TYR A 48 -13.70 2.53 -5.89
CA TYR A 48 -13.89 3.14 -7.22
C TYR A 48 -12.77 4.15 -7.54
N VAL A 49 -12.32 4.90 -6.54
CA VAL A 49 -11.18 5.82 -6.69
C VAL A 49 -9.88 5.03 -6.91
N SER A 50 -9.68 3.91 -6.22
CA SER A 50 -8.53 3.03 -6.44
C SER A 50 -8.50 2.48 -7.88
N ASP A 51 -9.63 1.98 -8.38
CA ASP A 51 -9.74 1.48 -9.75
C ASP A 51 -9.51 2.58 -10.78
N ALA A 52 -9.96 3.80 -10.51
CA ALA A 52 -9.72 4.95 -11.37
C ALA A 52 -8.24 5.34 -11.39
N LEU A 53 -7.55 5.32 -10.23
CA LEU A 53 -6.12 5.59 -10.14
C LEU A 53 -5.31 4.58 -10.95
N ILE A 54 -5.62 3.29 -10.84
CA ILE A 54 -4.95 2.22 -11.60
C ILE A 54 -5.17 2.39 -13.11
N LYS A 55 -6.38 2.78 -13.55
CA LYS A 55 -6.70 2.90 -14.98
C LYS A 55 -6.18 4.18 -15.65
N TRP A 56 -6.08 5.27 -14.88
CA TRP A 56 -5.80 6.60 -15.44
C TRP A 56 -4.41 7.13 -15.12
N THR A 57 -3.67 6.45 -14.26
CA THR A 57 -2.31 6.85 -13.90
C THR A 57 -1.38 5.64 -13.94
N PRO A 58 -0.10 5.78 -14.30
CA PRO A 58 0.90 4.71 -14.23
C PRO A 58 1.43 4.54 -12.79
N ALA A 59 0.64 4.91 -11.77
CA ALA A 59 1.09 4.92 -10.38
C ALA A 59 1.33 3.51 -9.84
N ASP A 60 0.53 2.53 -10.25
CA ASP A 60 0.71 1.12 -9.92
C ASP A 60 2.01 0.56 -10.53
N GLU A 61 2.26 0.80 -11.81
CA GLU A 61 3.49 0.36 -12.50
C GLU A 61 4.74 0.96 -11.86
N MET A 62 4.74 2.26 -11.56
CA MET A 62 5.87 2.95 -10.91
C MET A 62 6.15 2.43 -9.50
N ILE A 63 5.10 2.15 -8.71
CA ILE A 63 5.26 1.61 -7.36
C ILE A 63 5.72 0.15 -7.45
N GLU A 64 5.14 -0.62 -8.36
CA GLU A 64 5.47 -2.02 -8.58
C GLU A 64 6.93 -2.17 -9.00
N GLU A 65 7.43 -1.36 -9.93
CA GLU A 65 8.83 -1.34 -10.36
C GLU A 65 9.79 -1.09 -9.19
N LYS A 66 9.51 -0.08 -8.37
CA LYS A 66 10.31 0.23 -7.18
C LYS A 66 10.27 -0.85 -6.11
N CYS A 67 9.11 -1.47 -5.90
CA CYS A 67 8.99 -2.58 -4.98
C CYS A 67 9.65 -3.85 -5.52
N MET A 68 9.62 -4.07 -6.83
CA MET A 68 10.29 -5.20 -7.46
C MET A 68 11.80 -5.15 -7.22
N GLU A 69 12.43 -3.98 -7.42
CA GLU A 69 13.85 -3.79 -7.11
C GLU A 69 14.21 -4.18 -5.67
N MET A 70 13.32 -3.92 -4.71
CA MET A 70 13.53 -4.24 -3.28
C MET A 70 13.54 -5.74 -2.99
N PHE A 71 12.75 -6.53 -3.72
CA PHE A 71 12.58 -7.97 -3.52
C PHE A 71 13.34 -8.81 -4.54
N MET A 72 14.14 -8.17 -5.40
CA MET A 72 15.01 -8.93 -6.29
C MET A 72 16.11 -9.60 -5.46
N PRO A 73 16.24 -10.93 -5.54
CA PRO A 73 17.29 -11.64 -4.84
C PRO A 73 18.65 -11.23 -5.38
N GLN A 74 19.64 -11.17 -4.49
CA GLN A 74 21.01 -10.96 -4.91
C GLN A 74 21.49 -12.13 -5.78
N ILE A 75 21.84 -11.83 -7.01
CA ILE A 75 22.32 -12.84 -7.96
C ILE A 75 23.80 -13.06 -7.69
N SER A 76 24.20 -14.30 -7.39
CA SER A 76 25.60 -14.63 -7.26
C SER A 76 26.24 -14.69 -8.65
N ALA A 77 27.47 -14.19 -8.77
CA ALA A 77 28.27 -14.31 -10.01
C ALA A 77 28.41 -15.78 -10.47
N ASP A 78 28.39 -16.73 -9.54
CA ASP A 78 28.48 -18.16 -9.85
C ASP A 78 27.17 -18.70 -10.46
N THR A 79 26.00 -18.16 -10.08
CA THR A 79 24.73 -18.50 -10.72
C THR A 79 24.71 -18.06 -12.18
N LEU A 80 25.22 -16.87 -12.47
CA LEU A 80 25.26 -16.33 -13.84
C LEU A 80 26.29 -17.05 -14.72
N LYS A 81 27.43 -17.46 -14.16
CA LYS A 81 28.46 -18.20 -14.93
C LYS A 81 27.97 -19.57 -15.40
N ASN A 82 27.07 -20.18 -14.66
CA ASN A 82 26.54 -21.51 -14.97
C ASN A 82 25.20 -21.47 -15.70
N ALA A 83 24.59 -20.30 -15.87
CA ALA A 83 23.32 -20.13 -16.57
C ALA A 83 23.55 -19.97 -18.07
N ASP A 84 22.62 -20.50 -18.86
CA ASP A 84 22.56 -20.22 -20.30
C ASP A 84 21.91 -18.84 -20.51
N LEU A 85 22.76 -17.84 -20.73
CA LEU A 85 22.34 -16.45 -20.96
C LEU A 85 21.97 -16.20 -22.41
N SER A 86 22.11 -17.18 -23.32
CA SER A 86 21.79 -17.02 -24.74
C SER A 86 20.30 -16.76 -24.94
N GLY A 87 19.99 -15.66 -25.60
CA GLY A 87 18.60 -15.24 -25.84
C GLY A 87 17.94 -14.43 -24.72
N THR A 88 18.71 -14.10 -23.68
CA THR A 88 18.27 -13.16 -22.63
C THR A 88 18.95 -11.79 -22.78
N SER A 89 18.38 -10.76 -22.18
CA SER A 89 19.00 -9.42 -22.13
C SER A 89 20.35 -9.40 -21.42
N LEU A 90 20.62 -10.40 -20.56
CA LEU A 90 21.89 -10.56 -19.86
C LEU A 90 23.02 -11.11 -20.75
N GLY A 91 22.70 -11.76 -21.85
CA GLY A 91 23.68 -12.29 -22.80
C GLY A 91 24.48 -11.21 -23.52
N GLU A 92 24.01 -9.97 -23.52
CA GLU A 92 24.70 -8.82 -24.12
C GLU A 92 25.70 -8.15 -23.14
N LEU A 93 25.70 -8.51 -21.86
CA LEU A 93 26.57 -7.95 -20.83
C LEU A 93 27.97 -8.58 -20.91
N ASN A 94 28.98 -7.75 -20.65
CA ASN A 94 30.37 -8.23 -20.50
C ASN A 94 30.60 -8.87 -19.13
N GLN A 95 31.73 -9.58 -18.94
CA GLN A 95 32.06 -10.27 -17.70
C GLN A 95 32.16 -9.34 -16.49
N ASP A 96 32.63 -8.12 -16.67
CA ASP A 96 32.76 -7.14 -15.58
C ASP A 96 31.38 -6.65 -15.13
N GLN A 97 30.47 -6.41 -16.08
CA GLN A 97 29.07 -6.08 -15.80
C GLN A 97 28.34 -7.22 -15.10
N LEU A 98 28.55 -8.46 -15.54
CA LEU A 98 27.95 -9.64 -14.89
C LEU A 98 28.47 -9.85 -13.48
N ALA A 99 29.74 -9.50 -13.20
CA ALA A 99 30.32 -9.58 -11.86
C ALA A 99 29.74 -8.55 -10.89
N ASP A 100 29.31 -7.38 -11.40
CA ASP A 100 28.76 -6.29 -10.59
C ASP A 100 27.23 -6.11 -10.78
N ILE A 101 26.57 -7.17 -11.22
CA ILE A 101 25.17 -7.14 -11.65
C ILE A 101 24.20 -6.60 -10.59
N ASN A 102 24.48 -6.82 -9.32
CA ASN A 102 23.63 -6.36 -8.22
C ASN A 102 23.69 -4.84 -7.99
N ASN A 103 24.71 -4.15 -8.54
CA ASN A 103 24.87 -2.71 -8.43
C ASN A 103 24.51 -1.97 -9.73
N LEU A 104 24.14 -2.70 -10.78
CA LEU A 104 23.75 -2.11 -12.06
C LEU A 104 22.33 -1.55 -12.00
N ASP A 105 22.12 -0.45 -12.69
CA ASP A 105 20.77 0.05 -12.97
C ASP A 105 20.18 -0.75 -14.14
N TRP A 106 19.33 -1.71 -13.82
CA TRP A 106 18.68 -2.65 -14.74
C TRP A 106 17.89 -1.95 -15.85
N ASN A 107 17.23 -0.83 -15.50
CA ASN A 107 16.43 -0.05 -16.44
C ASN A 107 17.27 0.65 -17.48
N GLN A 108 18.43 1.19 -17.06
CA GLN A 108 19.36 1.86 -18.01
C GLN A 108 20.01 0.87 -18.99
N LEU A 109 20.16 -0.37 -18.59
CA LEU A 109 20.75 -1.41 -19.41
C LEU A 109 19.72 -2.16 -20.27
N GLY A 110 18.43 -1.86 -20.11
CA GLY A 110 17.36 -2.56 -20.81
C GLY A 110 17.23 -4.03 -20.42
N ILE A 111 17.72 -4.39 -19.23
CA ILE A 111 17.67 -5.76 -18.73
C ILE A 111 16.23 -6.10 -18.36
N ASN A 112 15.70 -7.19 -18.90
CA ASN A 112 14.37 -7.65 -18.59
C ASN A 112 14.39 -8.44 -17.27
N ILE A 113 13.65 -7.95 -16.28
CA ILE A 113 13.50 -8.63 -14.97
C ILE A 113 13.03 -10.07 -15.11
N GLN A 114 12.17 -10.37 -16.10
CA GLN A 114 11.72 -11.72 -16.39
C GLN A 114 12.84 -12.68 -16.78
N ASP A 115 13.83 -12.19 -17.51
CA ASP A 115 14.99 -13.00 -17.89
C ASP A 115 15.79 -13.40 -16.66
N ILE A 116 15.92 -12.50 -15.70
CA ILE A 116 16.59 -12.74 -14.42
C ILE A 116 15.83 -13.79 -13.60
N LEU A 117 14.51 -13.61 -13.45
CA LEU A 117 13.67 -14.54 -12.71
C LEU A 117 13.66 -15.93 -13.32
N ASN A 118 13.71 -16.04 -14.65
CA ASN A 118 13.83 -17.32 -15.36
C ASN A 118 15.15 -18.03 -15.06
N ILE A 119 16.24 -17.28 -14.88
CA ILE A 119 17.57 -17.81 -14.58
C ILE A 119 17.67 -18.26 -13.11
N ILE A 120 17.14 -17.45 -12.20
CA ILE A 120 17.18 -17.73 -10.75
C ILE A 120 16.27 -18.90 -10.39
N GLY A 121 15.17 -19.10 -11.12
CA GLY A 121 14.16 -20.10 -10.84
C GLY A 121 13.24 -19.74 -9.65
N GLU A 122 12.51 -20.72 -9.14
CA GLU A 122 11.64 -20.51 -7.97
C GLU A 122 12.45 -20.29 -6.70
N ILE A 123 12.19 -19.17 -6.03
CA ILE A 123 12.80 -18.84 -4.74
C ILE A 123 12.17 -19.71 -3.65
N PRO A 124 12.95 -20.49 -2.88
CA PRO A 124 12.44 -21.31 -1.80
C PRO A 124 11.63 -20.52 -0.78
N LYS A 125 10.58 -21.11 -0.21
CA LYS A 125 9.65 -20.42 0.70
C LYS A 125 10.34 -19.82 1.92
N GLU A 126 11.35 -20.50 2.45
CA GLU A 126 12.16 -20.04 3.58
C GLU A 126 12.92 -18.74 3.25
N VAL A 127 13.45 -18.64 2.04
CA VAL A 127 14.14 -17.45 1.55
C VAL A 127 13.14 -16.30 1.36
N GLN A 128 11.96 -16.58 0.78
CA GLN A 128 10.90 -15.57 0.63
C GLN A 128 10.50 -14.96 1.99
N ILE A 129 10.39 -15.78 3.04
CA ILE A 129 10.07 -15.33 4.40
C ILE A 129 11.17 -14.43 4.92
N GLN A 130 12.44 -14.82 4.78
CA GLN A 130 13.58 -14.01 5.22
C GLN A 130 13.67 -12.68 4.49
N GLU A 131 13.41 -12.65 3.18
CA GLU A 131 13.39 -11.42 2.39
C GLU A 131 12.29 -10.46 2.87
N ILE A 132 11.08 -10.96 3.18
CA ILE A 132 10.02 -10.14 3.74
C ILE A 132 10.40 -9.60 5.12
N GLU A 133 10.97 -10.43 5.99
CA GLU A 133 11.38 -10.05 7.34
C GLU A 133 12.50 -9.00 7.34
N ASN A 134 13.44 -9.11 6.41
CA ASN A 134 14.58 -8.19 6.27
C ASN A 134 14.24 -6.91 5.50
N ALA A 135 13.13 -6.89 4.75
CA ALA A 135 12.72 -5.73 3.98
C ALA A 135 12.50 -4.50 4.87
N ALA A 136 12.86 -3.31 4.39
CA ALA A 136 12.66 -2.04 5.08
C ALA A 136 11.19 -1.60 5.02
N LEU A 137 10.29 -2.47 5.48
CA LEU A 137 8.84 -2.27 5.48
C LEU A 137 8.27 -2.18 6.90
N PRO A 138 7.15 -1.46 7.09
CA PRO A 138 6.41 -1.50 8.35
C PRO A 138 5.91 -2.92 8.68
N GLU A 139 5.92 -3.30 9.95
CA GLU A 139 5.53 -4.64 10.42
C GLU A 139 4.15 -5.10 9.93
N PHE A 140 3.17 -4.20 9.85
CA PHE A 140 1.85 -4.56 9.34
C PHE A 140 1.86 -5.00 7.87
N LEU A 141 2.76 -4.42 7.04
CA LEU A 141 2.94 -4.84 5.64
C LEU A 141 3.66 -6.18 5.55
N LYS A 142 4.71 -6.39 6.35
CA LYS A 142 5.41 -7.68 6.42
C LYS A 142 4.46 -8.81 6.79
N ASN A 143 3.67 -8.63 7.84
CA ASN A 143 2.67 -9.62 8.27
C ASN A 143 1.65 -9.90 7.17
N ARG A 144 1.16 -8.89 6.46
CA ARG A 144 0.24 -9.07 5.35
C ARG A 144 0.87 -9.81 4.17
N LEU A 145 2.12 -9.51 3.85
CA LEU A 145 2.85 -10.25 2.81
C LEU A 145 3.03 -11.71 3.21
N LEU A 146 3.41 -12.02 4.45
CA LEU A 146 3.58 -13.39 4.94
C LEU A 146 2.26 -14.18 4.91
N GLU A 147 1.17 -13.59 5.41
CA GLU A 147 -0.16 -14.23 5.44
C GLU A 147 -0.70 -14.53 4.04
N ASN A 148 -0.43 -13.65 3.08
CA ASN A 148 -1.01 -13.71 1.73
C ASN A 148 -0.05 -14.31 0.68
N ASN A 149 1.12 -14.78 1.08
CA ASN A 149 2.08 -15.42 0.18
C ASN A 149 1.66 -16.86 -0.14
N ASN A 150 0.63 -17.00 -0.98
CA ASN A 150 0.06 -18.28 -1.39
C ASN A 150 -0.42 -18.26 -2.85
N SER A 151 -0.64 -19.44 -3.42
CA SER A 151 -0.99 -19.62 -4.83
C SER A 151 -2.29 -18.93 -5.25
N THR A 152 -3.26 -18.81 -4.35
CA THR A 152 -4.54 -18.14 -4.64
C THR A 152 -4.31 -16.66 -4.91
N ILE A 153 -3.53 -16.00 -4.07
CA ILE A 153 -3.22 -14.58 -4.22
C ILE A 153 -2.33 -14.33 -5.44
N TYR A 154 -1.39 -15.23 -5.73
CA TYR A 154 -0.60 -15.15 -6.98
C TYR A 154 -1.49 -15.16 -8.22
N GLN A 155 -2.51 -16.01 -8.25
CA GLN A 155 -3.47 -16.05 -9.35
C GLN A 155 -4.34 -14.77 -9.42
N GLU A 156 -4.81 -14.27 -8.29
CA GLU A 156 -5.60 -13.02 -8.23
C GLU A 156 -4.81 -11.80 -8.69
N LEU A 157 -3.52 -11.78 -8.39
CA LEU A 157 -2.60 -10.72 -8.84
C LEU A 157 -2.16 -10.90 -10.28
N GLY A 158 -2.25 -12.12 -10.83
CA GLY A 158 -1.76 -12.46 -12.16
C GLY A 158 -0.24 -12.61 -12.24
N VAL A 159 0.42 -12.85 -11.11
CA VAL A 159 1.88 -12.95 -10.97
C VAL A 159 2.35 -14.41 -10.88
N LYS A 160 3.60 -14.64 -11.25
CA LYS A 160 4.19 -15.98 -11.28
C LYS A 160 5.34 -16.18 -10.31
N SER A 161 6.01 -15.10 -9.93
CA SER A 161 7.21 -15.12 -9.09
C SER A 161 7.00 -14.40 -7.78
N PHE A 162 7.86 -14.69 -6.79
CA PHE A 162 7.82 -14.03 -5.49
C PHE A 162 8.09 -12.52 -5.55
N PRO A 163 9.11 -12.02 -6.29
CA PRO A 163 9.31 -10.58 -6.41
C PRO A 163 8.11 -9.85 -7.04
N GLU A 164 7.51 -10.42 -8.10
CA GLU A 164 6.29 -9.88 -8.70
C GLU A 164 5.14 -9.84 -7.69
N TYR A 165 4.96 -10.93 -6.92
CA TYR A 165 3.95 -10.99 -5.87
C TYR A 165 4.14 -9.88 -4.84
N ALA A 166 5.35 -9.75 -4.27
CA ALA A 166 5.63 -8.77 -3.25
C ALA A 166 5.42 -7.34 -3.77
N ALA A 167 5.91 -7.06 -4.98
CA ALA A 167 5.77 -5.77 -5.63
C ALA A 167 4.31 -5.41 -5.91
N SER A 168 3.57 -6.27 -6.61
CA SER A 168 2.16 -6.04 -6.95
C SER A 168 1.27 -5.94 -5.70
N TYR A 169 1.53 -6.77 -4.69
CA TYR A 169 0.77 -6.74 -3.45
C TYR A 169 0.94 -5.42 -2.71
N ILE A 170 2.19 -4.95 -2.57
CA ILE A 170 2.51 -3.68 -1.91
C ILE A 170 1.94 -2.51 -2.72
N ALA A 171 2.12 -2.50 -4.05
CA ALA A 171 1.59 -1.45 -4.92
C ALA A 171 0.08 -1.30 -4.74
N ARG A 172 -0.67 -2.40 -4.80
CA ARG A 172 -2.12 -2.39 -4.57
C ARG A 172 -2.52 -1.94 -3.17
N MET A 173 -1.74 -2.29 -2.13
CA MET A 173 -2.00 -1.80 -0.77
C MET A 173 -1.77 -0.28 -0.65
N ILE A 174 -0.68 0.23 -1.21
CA ILE A 174 -0.38 1.66 -1.22
C ILE A 174 -1.48 2.42 -1.97
N LEU A 175 -1.88 1.95 -3.15
CA LEU A 175 -2.94 2.58 -3.94
C LEU A 175 -4.28 2.60 -3.21
N LYS A 176 -4.63 1.54 -2.48
CA LYS A 176 -5.85 1.53 -1.63
C LYS A 176 -5.78 2.59 -0.53
N VAL A 177 -4.61 2.77 0.11
CA VAL A 177 -4.42 3.81 1.13
C VAL A 177 -4.50 5.21 0.50
N VAL A 178 -3.85 5.42 -0.64
CA VAL A 178 -3.90 6.69 -1.37
C VAL A 178 -5.34 6.99 -1.81
N ALA A 179 -6.04 6.03 -2.37
CA ALA A 179 -7.44 6.17 -2.77
C ALA A 179 -8.35 6.53 -1.59
N PHE A 180 -8.13 5.89 -0.43
CA PHE A 180 -8.85 6.23 0.80
C PHE A 180 -8.61 7.67 1.22
N LEU A 181 -7.34 8.11 1.24
CA LEU A 181 -6.98 9.48 1.60
C LEU A 181 -7.55 10.52 0.62
N VAL A 182 -7.45 10.27 -0.68
CA VAL A 182 -8.03 11.13 -1.72
C VAL A 182 -9.55 11.25 -1.53
N THR A 183 -10.23 10.11 -1.34
CA THR A 183 -11.68 10.10 -1.12
C THR A 183 -12.06 10.83 0.17
N PHE A 184 -11.27 10.67 1.23
CA PHE A 184 -11.50 11.35 2.50
C PHE A 184 -11.37 12.89 2.40
N ILE A 185 -10.46 13.36 1.54
CA ILE A 185 -10.30 14.82 1.28
C ILE A 185 -11.47 15.36 0.45
N LEU A 186 -12.03 14.54 -0.45
CA LEU A 186 -13.11 14.96 -1.35
C LEU A 186 -14.51 14.95 -0.69
N VAL A 187 -14.69 14.16 0.36
CA VAL A 187 -15.96 14.02 1.13
C VAL A 187 -16.00 14.97 2.31
#